data_97cdfe777e09d8662712a43c5bbdd4ef
#
_entry.id   97cdfe777e09d8662712a43c5bbdd4ef
#
_cell.length_a   1.000
_cell.length_b   1.000
_cell.length_c   1.000
_cell.angle_alpha   90.00
_cell.angle_beta   90.00
_cell.angle_gamma   90.00
#
_symmetry.space_group_name_H-M   'P 1'
#
loop_
_entity.id
_entity.type
_entity.pdbx_description
1 polymer ?
#
loop_
_entity_poly.entity_id
_entity_poly.type
_entity_poly.pdbx_seq_one_letter_code
_entity_poly.pdbx_strand_id
1 'polypeptide(L)'
;MGSCIRSVDRYRSLQLRCNLYNLVHSLRASGMSYGRIQERVSADLGCFVSKGSISEWLRGIHKPLGSVNEFDQTASFELAYVIGVVLSDGNINARKYDREILLSVTDREYAEEFRRCLGKVVGGSSHTKVRRSDKRNRWIVQKRSILLYQFLKRPWQSLRPWIEHETKCTSGFLRAFYDGEGSMSGRSLTLYNTQSDILVYIRDLLSKLNIETTELHFGTKAGTELIDPLNGKTYIRNSDCLILRVRARSLPQFARVVGFTIARKQQKLVEALSQIRHR
;
A
#
# COMPACT_ATOMS: atom_id res chain seq x y z
N MET A 1 40.92 26.04 -10.29
CA MET A 1 39.60 26.21 -9.60
C MET A 1 38.69 25.06 -10.01
N GLY A 2 38.72 23.99 -9.25
CA GLY A 2 37.90 22.81 -9.50
C GLY A 2 36.59 22.89 -8.72
N SER A 3 35.54 23.35 -9.35
CA SER A 3 34.23 23.35 -8.74
C SER A 3 33.67 21.92 -8.62
N CYS A 4 33.36 21.60 -7.42
CA CYS A 4 32.85 20.30 -6.95
C CYS A 4 31.47 19.97 -7.57
N ILE A 5 31.45 19.26 -8.70
CA ILE A 5 30.24 18.70 -9.30
C ILE A 5 29.88 17.33 -8.61
N ARG A 6 29.99 17.26 -7.28
CA ARG A 6 29.80 16.00 -6.56
C ARG A 6 28.39 15.78 -5.95
N SER A 7 27.48 16.73 -6.04
CA SER A 7 26.20 16.63 -5.31
C SER A 7 24.94 16.40 -6.16
N VAL A 8 24.98 16.61 -7.46
CA VAL A 8 23.77 16.54 -8.32
C VAL A 8 23.51 15.14 -8.87
N ASP A 9 24.53 14.29 -8.96
CA ASP A 9 24.47 13.00 -9.67
C ASP A 9 23.94 11.80 -8.87
N ARG A 10 23.70 11.94 -7.57
CA ARG A 10 23.28 10.80 -6.73
C ARG A 10 21.84 10.31 -6.94
N TYR A 11 21.01 11.07 -7.64
CA TYR A 11 19.56 10.87 -7.59
C TYR A 11 18.89 10.96 -8.96
N ARG A 12 19.51 10.36 -9.96
CA ARG A 12 18.90 10.21 -11.28
C ARG A 12 17.59 9.44 -11.20
N SER A 13 16.63 9.78 -12.08
CA SER A 13 15.38 9.03 -12.17
C SER A 13 15.67 7.54 -12.42
N LEU A 14 14.77 6.67 -11.96
CA LEU A 14 14.90 5.22 -12.18
C LEU A 14 15.04 4.90 -13.66
N GLN A 15 14.23 5.54 -14.50
CA GLN A 15 14.28 5.37 -15.95
C GLN A 15 15.65 5.73 -16.53
N LEU A 16 16.22 6.85 -16.11
CA LEU A 16 17.54 7.26 -16.58
C LEU A 16 18.62 6.27 -16.14
N ARG A 17 18.55 5.75 -14.91
CA ARG A 17 19.51 4.73 -14.44
C ARG A 17 19.42 3.44 -15.23
N CYS A 18 18.21 2.99 -15.57
CA CYS A 18 18.00 1.82 -16.40
C CYS A 18 18.54 2.05 -17.83
N ASN A 19 18.28 3.22 -18.42
CA ASN A 19 18.79 3.58 -19.73
C ASN A 19 20.32 3.60 -19.74
N LEU A 20 20.95 4.21 -18.73
CA LEU A 20 22.42 4.25 -18.56
C LEU A 20 23.01 2.84 -18.44
N TYR A 21 22.38 1.98 -17.63
CA TYR A 21 22.83 0.61 -17.45
C TYR A 21 22.79 -0.19 -18.78
N ASN A 22 21.66 -0.12 -19.48
CA ASN A 22 21.49 -0.82 -20.76
C ASN A 22 22.47 -0.28 -21.81
N LEU A 23 22.65 1.04 -21.87
CA LEU A 23 23.63 1.65 -22.78
C LEU A 23 25.06 1.21 -22.46
N VAL A 24 25.47 1.16 -21.19
CA VAL A 24 26.80 0.68 -20.77
C VAL A 24 27.01 -0.78 -21.20
N HIS A 25 26.02 -1.65 -21.02
CA HIS A 25 26.12 -3.05 -21.44
C HIS A 25 26.23 -3.20 -22.97
N SER A 26 25.41 -2.46 -23.74
CA SER A 26 25.47 -2.50 -25.20
C SER A 26 26.80 -1.97 -25.77
N LEU A 27 27.31 -0.85 -25.22
CA LEU A 27 28.60 -0.30 -25.61
C LEU A 27 29.76 -1.23 -25.25
N ARG A 28 29.68 -1.92 -24.12
CA ARG A 28 30.68 -2.92 -23.75
C ARG A 28 30.63 -4.15 -24.65
N ALA A 29 29.46 -4.61 -25.01
CA ALA A 29 29.26 -5.72 -25.95
C ALA A 29 29.84 -5.39 -27.35
N SER A 30 29.83 -4.11 -27.76
CA SER A 30 30.51 -3.64 -28.98
C SER A 30 32.04 -3.47 -28.83
N GLY A 31 32.64 -3.90 -27.71
CA GLY A 31 34.09 -3.89 -27.49
C GLY A 31 34.66 -2.58 -26.97
N MET A 32 33.85 -1.59 -26.62
CA MET A 32 34.37 -0.29 -26.14
C MET A 32 35.06 -0.39 -24.80
N SER A 33 36.15 0.36 -24.65
CA SER A 33 36.86 0.54 -23.38
C SER A 33 36.03 1.38 -22.40
N TYR A 34 36.27 1.24 -21.10
CA TYR A 34 35.55 2.02 -20.06
C TYR A 34 35.66 3.53 -20.26
N GLY A 35 36.78 4.02 -20.73
CA GLY A 35 36.98 5.44 -21.06
C GLY A 35 36.04 5.90 -22.18
N ARG A 36 36.03 5.17 -23.29
CA ARG A 36 35.13 5.48 -24.42
C ARG A 36 33.66 5.35 -24.06
N ILE A 37 33.30 4.38 -23.18
CA ILE A 37 31.93 4.26 -22.65
C ILE A 37 31.56 5.52 -21.85
N GLN A 38 32.46 6.06 -21.01
CA GLN A 38 32.19 7.30 -20.27
C GLN A 38 31.93 8.49 -21.19
N GLU A 39 32.81 8.66 -22.20
CA GLU A 39 32.66 9.72 -23.20
C GLU A 39 31.33 9.60 -23.95
N ARG A 40 31.01 8.41 -24.42
CA ARG A 40 29.79 8.19 -25.17
C ARG A 40 28.52 8.40 -24.32
N VAL A 41 28.51 7.88 -23.11
CA VAL A 41 27.38 8.10 -22.15
C VAL A 41 27.21 9.59 -21.84
N SER A 42 28.32 10.32 -21.68
CA SER A 42 28.29 11.77 -21.45
C SER A 42 27.71 12.51 -22.65
N ALA A 43 28.10 12.12 -23.86
CA ALA A 43 27.65 12.75 -25.10
C ALA A 43 26.15 12.46 -25.35
N ASP A 44 25.70 11.20 -25.19
CA ASP A 44 24.35 10.79 -25.56
C ASP A 44 23.28 11.18 -24.52
N LEU A 45 23.64 11.17 -23.23
CA LEU A 45 22.69 11.35 -22.12
C LEU A 45 23.01 12.53 -21.20
N GLY A 46 24.07 13.31 -21.49
CA GLY A 46 24.51 14.42 -20.64
C GLY A 46 24.90 14.02 -19.21
N CYS A 47 25.27 12.75 -19.02
CA CYS A 47 25.44 12.16 -17.70
C CYS A 47 26.84 11.60 -17.51
N PHE A 48 27.46 11.83 -16.35
CA PHE A 48 28.72 11.20 -15.99
C PHE A 48 28.50 9.89 -15.26
N VAL A 49 29.19 8.80 -15.69
CA VAL A 49 29.24 7.51 -14.98
C VAL A 49 30.72 7.18 -14.72
N SER A 50 31.07 6.88 -13.46
CA SER A 50 32.45 6.53 -13.12
C SER A 50 32.86 5.17 -13.69
N LYS A 51 34.16 4.97 -13.97
CA LYS A 51 34.69 3.67 -14.40
C LYS A 51 34.40 2.57 -13.36
N GLY A 52 34.41 2.91 -12.07
CA GLY A 52 34.01 2.02 -10.99
C GLY A 52 32.56 1.53 -11.14
N SER A 53 31.63 2.46 -11.35
CA SER A 53 30.22 2.11 -11.57
C SER A 53 30.00 1.25 -12.83
N ILE A 54 30.72 1.57 -13.92
CA ILE A 54 30.71 0.76 -15.14
C ILE A 54 31.20 -0.66 -14.84
N SER A 55 32.32 -0.81 -14.13
CA SER A 55 32.87 -2.10 -13.74
C SER A 55 31.90 -2.90 -12.85
N GLU A 56 31.31 -2.25 -11.85
CA GLU A 56 30.36 -2.90 -10.93
C GLU A 56 29.09 -3.37 -11.65
N TRP A 57 28.57 -2.57 -12.58
CA TRP A 57 27.43 -2.95 -13.41
C TRP A 57 27.73 -4.15 -14.31
N LEU A 58 28.86 -4.10 -15.03
CA LEU A 58 29.26 -5.16 -15.93
C LEU A 58 29.58 -6.48 -15.22
N ARG A 59 30.04 -6.43 -13.97
CA ARG A 59 30.28 -7.59 -13.11
C ARG A 59 29.02 -8.06 -12.37
N GLY A 60 27.87 -7.37 -12.53
CA GLY A 60 26.64 -7.71 -11.84
C GLY A 60 26.63 -7.42 -10.33
N ILE A 61 27.66 -6.70 -9.81
CA ILE A 61 27.75 -6.34 -8.38
C ILE A 61 26.68 -5.32 -8.02
N HIS A 62 26.47 -4.34 -8.89
CA HIS A 62 25.39 -3.39 -8.80
C HIS A 62 24.48 -3.44 -10.01
N LYS A 63 23.18 -3.40 -9.78
CA LYS A 63 22.16 -3.24 -10.82
C LYS A 63 21.62 -1.79 -10.79
N PRO A 64 21.07 -1.26 -11.89
CA PRO A 64 20.55 0.12 -11.94
C PRO A 64 19.41 0.32 -10.97
N LEU A 65 18.72 -0.73 -10.61
CA LEU A 65 17.68 -0.74 -9.62
C LEU A 65 18.23 -0.61 -8.18
N GLY A 66 19.55 -0.77 -7.99
CA GLY A 66 20.21 -0.65 -6.68
C GLY A 66 19.61 -1.55 -5.63
N SER A 67 19.31 -1.02 -4.46
CA SER A 67 18.54 -1.69 -3.41
C SER A 67 17.02 -1.67 -3.68
N VAL A 68 16.60 -1.47 -4.93
CA VAL A 68 15.19 -1.57 -5.30
C VAL A 68 14.78 -3.02 -5.13
N ASN A 69 14.06 -3.28 -4.04
CA ASN A 69 13.50 -4.59 -3.81
C ASN A 69 12.50 -4.88 -4.92
N GLU A 70 12.76 -5.89 -5.70
CA GLU A 70 11.75 -6.50 -6.56
C GLU A 70 10.56 -6.90 -5.67
N PHE A 71 9.36 -6.78 -6.19
CA PHE A 71 8.18 -7.27 -5.51
C PHE A 71 7.40 -8.21 -6.43
N ASP A 72 6.77 -9.20 -5.83
CA ASP A 72 5.94 -10.13 -6.55
C ASP A 72 4.63 -9.44 -6.96
N GLN A 73 4.43 -9.30 -8.28
CA GLN A 73 3.22 -8.71 -8.86
C GLN A 73 2.14 -9.76 -9.13
N THR A 74 2.36 -11.02 -8.79
CA THR A 74 1.35 -12.05 -8.94
C THR A 74 0.15 -11.73 -8.05
N ALA A 75 -1.05 -11.81 -8.61
CA ALA A 75 -2.27 -11.60 -7.84
C ALA A 75 -2.34 -12.62 -6.70
N SER A 76 -2.51 -12.13 -5.48
CA SER A 76 -2.51 -12.94 -4.27
C SER A 76 -3.32 -12.26 -3.18
N PHE A 77 -3.72 -13.04 -2.17
CA PHE A 77 -4.35 -12.46 -0.96
C PHE A 77 -3.50 -11.35 -0.36
N GLU A 78 -2.19 -11.58 -0.28
CA GLU A 78 -1.26 -10.67 0.35
C GLU A 78 -1.11 -9.35 -0.41
N LEU A 79 -1.02 -9.38 -1.75
CA LEU A 79 -0.96 -8.17 -2.56
C LEU A 79 -2.28 -7.40 -2.50
N ALA A 80 -3.41 -8.10 -2.61
CA ALA A 80 -4.73 -7.49 -2.48
C ALA A 80 -4.96 -6.88 -1.08
N TYR A 81 -4.48 -7.54 -0.02
CA TYR A 81 -4.50 -7.00 1.35
C TYR A 81 -3.67 -5.71 1.46
N VAL A 82 -2.45 -5.69 0.90
CA VAL A 82 -1.59 -4.48 0.86
C VAL A 82 -2.28 -3.34 0.11
N ILE A 83 -2.93 -3.61 -1.01
CA ILE A 83 -3.73 -2.62 -1.75
C ILE A 83 -4.85 -2.07 -0.87
N GLY A 84 -5.60 -2.94 -0.19
CA GLY A 84 -6.69 -2.56 0.71
C GLY A 84 -6.23 -1.67 1.87
N VAL A 85 -5.10 -2.01 2.50
CA VAL A 85 -4.47 -1.18 3.56
C VAL A 85 -4.13 0.21 3.03
N VAL A 86 -3.51 0.31 1.85
CA VAL A 86 -3.08 1.60 1.29
C VAL A 86 -4.28 2.48 0.90
N LEU A 87 -5.38 1.87 0.47
CA LEU A 87 -6.60 2.60 0.11
C LEU A 87 -7.50 2.94 1.31
N SER A 88 -7.17 2.45 2.51
CA SER A 88 -7.86 2.78 3.77
C SER A 88 -6.94 3.61 4.69
N ASP A 89 -6.30 2.98 5.67
CA ASP A 89 -5.47 3.63 6.70
C ASP A 89 -4.00 3.82 6.33
N GLY A 90 -3.55 3.19 5.25
CA GLY A 90 -2.16 3.22 4.82
C GLY A 90 -1.80 4.54 4.15
N ASN A 91 -0.51 4.80 4.09
CA ASN A 91 0.03 5.98 3.43
C ASN A 91 1.21 5.60 2.54
N ILE A 92 1.27 6.21 1.36
CA ILE A 92 2.43 6.13 0.46
C ILE A 92 3.08 7.50 0.35
N ASN A 93 4.34 7.60 0.76
CA ASN A 93 5.07 8.86 0.85
C ASN A 93 6.21 8.91 -0.17
N ALA A 94 6.36 10.07 -0.81
CA ALA A 94 7.52 10.42 -1.61
C ALA A 94 8.28 11.55 -0.91
N ARG A 95 9.31 11.22 -0.17
CA ARG A 95 10.22 12.24 0.39
C ARG A 95 11.51 12.19 -0.41
N LYS A 96 11.94 13.35 -0.93
CA LYS A 96 13.22 13.50 -1.69
C LYS A 96 13.68 12.25 -2.48
N TYR A 97 14.09 11.20 -1.78
CA TYR A 97 14.70 9.98 -2.34
C TYR A 97 14.04 8.69 -1.84
N ASP A 98 13.15 8.81 -0.87
CA ASP A 98 12.46 7.67 -0.27
C ASP A 98 11.08 7.48 -0.90
N ARG A 99 10.79 6.25 -1.26
CA ARG A 99 9.47 5.79 -1.69
C ARG A 99 9.00 4.79 -0.65
N GLU A 100 8.09 5.22 0.18
CA GLU A 100 7.73 4.56 1.42
C GLU A 100 6.27 4.14 1.41
N ILE A 101 6.02 2.94 1.88
CA ILE A 101 4.70 2.43 2.21
C ILE A 101 4.65 2.34 3.74
N LEU A 102 3.66 2.99 4.35
CA LEU A 102 3.54 3.18 5.79
C LEU A 102 2.14 2.84 6.27
N LEU A 103 2.06 2.11 7.38
CA LEU A 103 0.85 1.97 8.18
C LEU A 103 1.14 2.43 9.61
N SER A 104 0.24 3.24 10.19
CA SER A 104 0.33 3.71 11.58
C SER A 104 -1.02 3.59 12.26
N VAL A 105 -1.20 2.58 13.10
CA VAL A 105 -2.50 2.18 13.68
C VAL A 105 -2.39 1.89 15.17
N THR A 106 -3.53 1.84 15.85
CA THR A 106 -3.63 1.48 17.26
C THR A 106 -3.69 -0.02 17.49
N ASP A 107 -4.22 -0.79 16.55
CA ASP A 107 -4.42 -2.22 16.64
C ASP A 107 -3.15 -2.96 16.16
N ARG A 108 -2.53 -3.71 17.07
CA ARG A 108 -1.29 -4.43 16.80
C ARG A 108 -1.46 -5.52 15.76
N GLU A 109 -2.54 -6.25 15.83
CA GLU A 109 -2.85 -7.36 14.93
C GLU A 109 -2.94 -6.90 13.47
N TYR A 110 -3.52 -5.72 13.24
CA TYR A 110 -3.60 -5.11 11.92
C TYR A 110 -2.21 -4.76 11.38
N ALA A 111 -1.36 -4.18 12.24
CA ALA A 111 0.03 -3.88 11.88
C ALA A 111 0.83 -5.17 11.58
N GLU A 112 0.66 -6.23 12.36
CA GLU A 112 1.35 -7.50 12.16
C GLU A 112 0.92 -8.22 10.88
N GLU A 113 -0.38 -8.22 10.58
CA GLU A 113 -0.88 -8.81 9.33
C GLU A 113 -0.40 -8.02 8.11
N PHE A 114 -0.45 -6.69 8.18
CA PHE A 114 0.12 -5.86 7.12
C PHE A 114 1.62 -6.14 6.90
N ARG A 115 2.40 -6.24 8.00
CA ARG A 115 3.82 -6.63 7.93
C ARG A 115 4.00 -7.99 7.26
N ARG A 116 3.16 -8.98 7.61
CA ARG A 116 3.21 -10.33 7.04
C ARG A 116 2.95 -10.29 5.54
N CYS A 117 1.87 -9.65 5.13
CA CYS A 117 1.49 -9.51 3.72
C CYS A 117 2.56 -8.74 2.93
N LEU A 118 2.99 -7.60 3.45
CA LEU A 118 4.02 -6.76 2.83
C LEU A 118 5.36 -7.50 2.68
N GLY A 119 5.73 -8.31 3.68
CA GLY A 119 6.92 -9.14 3.65
C GLY A 119 6.89 -10.21 2.56
N LYS A 120 5.73 -10.83 2.32
CA LYS A 120 5.55 -11.80 1.23
C LYS A 120 5.62 -11.13 -0.15
N VAL A 121 4.96 -9.97 -0.29
CA VAL A 121 4.91 -9.23 -1.56
C VAL A 121 6.29 -8.70 -1.97
N VAL A 122 7.08 -8.17 -1.03
CA VAL A 122 8.38 -7.53 -1.36
C VAL A 122 9.54 -8.54 -1.35
N GLY A 123 9.30 -9.78 -0.92
CA GLY A 123 10.39 -10.75 -0.76
C GLY A 123 11.37 -10.34 0.35
N GLY A 124 11.83 -11.29 1.14
CA GLY A 124 12.78 -11.01 2.23
C GLY A 124 12.11 -10.41 3.46
N SER A 125 11.29 -11.21 4.12
CA SER A 125 10.55 -10.87 5.34
C SER A 125 11.40 -10.38 6.52
N SER A 126 12.72 -10.57 6.45
CA SER A 126 13.63 -10.33 7.57
C SER A 126 13.80 -8.86 7.99
N HIS A 127 13.40 -7.90 7.15
CA HIS A 127 13.72 -6.49 7.42
C HIS A 127 12.51 -5.57 7.67
N THR A 128 11.27 -6.08 7.53
CA THR A 128 10.10 -5.29 7.87
C THR A 128 9.67 -5.59 9.31
N LYS A 129 9.77 -4.60 10.19
CA LYS A 129 9.45 -4.73 11.62
C LYS A 129 8.20 -3.95 11.96
N VAL A 130 7.42 -4.49 12.91
CA VAL A 130 6.40 -3.71 13.61
C VAL A 130 7.10 -2.94 14.72
N ARG A 131 6.97 -1.62 14.74
CA ARG A 131 7.53 -0.74 15.78
C ARG A 131 6.41 -0.09 16.57
N ARG A 132 6.58 0.09 17.85
CA ARG A 132 5.71 0.93 18.65
C ARG A 132 6.27 2.36 18.70
N SER A 133 5.40 3.34 18.51
CA SER A 133 5.68 4.75 18.77
C SER A 133 4.99 5.14 20.08
N ASP A 134 5.73 5.19 21.18
CA ASP A 134 5.16 5.52 22.49
C ASP A 134 4.59 6.93 22.52
N LYS A 135 5.27 7.89 21.88
CA LYS A 135 4.80 9.28 21.77
C LYS A 135 3.41 9.40 21.11
N ARG A 136 3.06 8.50 20.19
CA ARG A 136 1.79 8.52 19.45
C ARG A 136 0.85 7.39 19.87
N ASN A 137 1.29 6.50 20.75
CA ASN A 137 0.59 5.27 21.13
C ASN A 137 0.08 4.48 19.90
N ARG A 138 0.96 4.29 18.89
CA ARG A 138 0.62 3.62 17.63
C ARG A 138 1.65 2.57 17.26
N TRP A 139 1.19 1.54 16.57
CA TRP A 139 2.03 0.55 15.90
C TRP A 139 2.33 1.03 14.49
N ILE A 140 3.59 0.93 14.09
CA ILE A 140 4.08 1.44 12.82
C ILE A 140 4.75 0.30 12.05
N VAL A 141 4.32 0.13 10.81
CA VAL A 141 4.97 -0.72 9.80
C VAL A 141 5.38 0.18 8.64
N GLN A 142 6.63 0.06 8.23
CA GLN A 142 7.23 0.92 7.23
C GLN A 142 8.14 0.10 6.32
N LYS A 143 7.98 0.24 5.01
CA LYS A 143 8.84 -0.38 4.01
C LYS A 143 9.17 0.60 2.91
N ARG A 144 10.44 0.61 2.51
CA ARG A 144 10.89 1.35 1.32
C ARG A 144 10.94 0.41 0.14
N SER A 145 10.19 0.72 -0.91
CA SER A 145 10.21 0.02 -2.19
C SER A 145 9.74 0.96 -3.29
N ILE A 146 10.62 1.26 -4.24
CA ILE A 146 10.29 2.13 -5.36
C ILE A 146 9.26 1.47 -6.27
N LEU A 147 9.44 0.20 -6.60
CA LEU A 147 8.56 -0.52 -7.52
C LEU A 147 7.17 -0.71 -6.94
N LEU A 148 7.06 -1.15 -5.68
CA LEU A 148 5.76 -1.29 -5.02
C LEU A 148 5.08 0.07 -4.82
N TYR A 149 5.84 1.12 -4.47
CA TYR A 149 5.31 2.48 -4.41
C TYR A 149 4.72 2.93 -5.76
N GLN A 150 5.45 2.74 -6.86
CA GLN A 150 4.98 3.10 -8.20
C GLN A 150 3.75 2.30 -8.60
N PHE A 151 3.69 1.03 -8.23
CA PHE A 151 2.53 0.18 -8.44
C PHE A 151 1.30 0.69 -7.69
N LEU A 152 1.44 0.97 -6.38
CA LEU A 152 0.35 1.41 -5.51
C LEU A 152 -0.09 2.86 -5.76
N LYS A 153 0.76 3.70 -6.37
CA LYS A 153 0.43 5.09 -6.72
C LYS A 153 -0.49 5.21 -7.93
N ARG A 154 -0.71 4.14 -8.66
CA ARG A 154 -1.64 4.14 -9.80
C ARG A 154 -3.07 4.49 -9.34
N PRO A 155 -3.93 5.02 -10.22
CA PRO A 155 -5.36 5.10 -9.93
C PRO A 155 -5.88 3.75 -9.43
N TRP A 156 -6.61 3.73 -8.34
CA TRP A 156 -7.04 2.47 -7.72
C TRP A 156 -7.83 1.56 -8.67
N GLN A 157 -8.56 2.16 -9.62
CA GLN A 157 -9.29 1.43 -10.64
C GLN A 157 -8.39 0.50 -11.48
N SER A 158 -7.14 0.92 -11.70
CA SER A 158 -6.16 0.10 -12.42
C SER A 158 -5.61 -1.07 -11.61
N LEU A 159 -5.87 -1.10 -10.29
CA LEU A 159 -5.47 -2.19 -9.39
C LEU A 159 -6.54 -3.30 -9.30
N ARG A 160 -7.71 -3.11 -9.89
CA ARG A 160 -8.82 -4.09 -9.89
C ARG A 160 -8.41 -5.49 -10.34
N PRO A 161 -7.58 -5.71 -11.37
CA PRO A 161 -7.17 -7.04 -11.78
C PRO A 161 -6.52 -7.87 -10.66
N TRP A 162 -5.82 -7.23 -9.72
CA TRP A 162 -5.20 -7.89 -8.57
C TRP A 162 -6.18 -8.14 -7.42
N ILE A 163 -7.20 -7.29 -7.30
CA ILE A 163 -8.25 -7.40 -6.28
C ILE A 163 -9.29 -8.46 -6.70
N GLU A 164 -9.66 -8.48 -7.98
CA GLU A 164 -10.74 -9.31 -8.53
C GLU A 164 -10.25 -10.63 -9.13
N HIS A 165 -8.95 -10.92 -9.06
CA HIS A 165 -8.37 -12.10 -9.69
C HIS A 165 -9.05 -13.40 -9.26
N GLU A 166 -9.27 -13.55 -7.96
CA GLU A 166 -9.98 -14.68 -7.34
C GLU A 166 -10.65 -14.26 -6.04
N THR A 167 -11.57 -15.09 -5.53
CA THR A 167 -12.29 -14.82 -4.27
C THR A 167 -11.35 -14.54 -3.11
N LYS A 168 -10.21 -15.21 -3.04
CA LYS A 168 -9.22 -15.02 -1.98
C LYS A 168 -8.58 -13.63 -2.03
N CYS A 169 -8.29 -13.12 -3.23
CA CYS A 169 -7.78 -11.76 -3.43
C CYS A 169 -8.83 -10.72 -3.01
N THR A 170 -10.07 -10.88 -3.49
CA THR A 170 -11.19 -10.01 -3.09
C THR A 170 -11.39 -10.00 -1.57
N SER A 171 -11.33 -11.17 -0.93
CA SER A 171 -11.42 -11.30 0.53
C SER A 171 -10.29 -10.57 1.26
N GLY A 172 -9.05 -10.68 0.75
CA GLY A 172 -7.89 -9.99 1.31
C GLY A 172 -8.05 -8.48 1.27
N PHE A 173 -8.44 -7.94 0.12
CA PHE A 173 -8.72 -6.51 -0.05
C PHE A 173 -9.81 -6.02 0.89
N LEU A 174 -10.98 -6.70 0.90
CA LEU A 174 -12.11 -6.33 1.74
C LEU A 174 -11.76 -6.42 3.23
N ARG A 175 -11.04 -7.46 3.67
CA ARG A 175 -10.60 -7.59 5.07
C ARG A 175 -9.76 -6.40 5.49
N ALA A 176 -8.74 -6.05 4.69
CA ALA A 176 -7.88 -4.91 4.98
C ALA A 176 -8.67 -3.60 5.07
N PHE A 177 -9.60 -3.40 4.13
CA PHE A 177 -10.42 -2.19 4.10
C PHE A 177 -11.39 -2.10 5.29
N TYR A 178 -12.03 -3.23 5.68
CA TYR A 178 -12.88 -3.29 6.87
C TYR A 178 -12.09 -3.23 8.19
N ASP A 179 -10.86 -3.70 8.22
CA ASP A 179 -9.96 -3.50 9.36
C ASP A 179 -9.68 -2.01 9.58
N GLY A 180 -9.43 -1.24 8.50
CA GLY A 180 -9.24 0.21 8.57
C GLY A 180 -10.54 0.95 8.86
N GLU A 181 -11.44 0.98 7.91
CA GLU A 181 -12.61 1.87 7.87
C GLU A 181 -13.90 1.26 8.46
N GLY A 182 -13.90 -0.04 8.76
CA GLY A 182 -15.09 -0.75 9.25
C GLY A 182 -15.32 -0.58 10.74
N SER A 183 -16.58 -0.50 11.13
CA SER A 183 -17.03 -0.49 12.53
C SER A 183 -18.12 -1.53 12.77
N MET A 184 -17.99 -2.26 13.88
CA MET A 184 -18.98 -3.25 14.33
C MET A 184 -19.60 -2.78 15.64
N SER A 185 -20.95 -2.65 15.64
CA SER A 185 -21.74 -2.30 16.82
C SER A 185 -23.03 -3.11 16.85
N GLY A 186 -23.19 -3.98 17.85
CA GLY A 186 -24.26 -4.97 17.87
C GLY A 186 -24.27 -5.78 16.57
N ARG A 187 -25.39 -5.83 15.87
CA ARG A 187 -25.54 -6.49 14.55
C ARG A 187 -25.32 -5.56 13.35
N SER A 188 -24.79 -4.36 13.56
CA SER A 188 -24.54 -3.39 12.50
C SER A 188 -23.05 -3.37 12.14
N LEU A 189 -22.72 -3.90 10.97
CA LEU A 189 -21.41 -3.78 10.35
C LEU A 189 -21.45 -2.65 9.34
N THR A 190 -20.72 -1.59 9.63
CA THR A 190 -20.77 -0.32 8.88
C THR A 190 -19.38 0.04 8.38
N LEU A 191 -19.31 0.50 7.15
CA LEU A 191 -18.13 1.06 6.52
C LEU A 191 -18.33 2.56 6.32
N TYR A 192 -17.34 3.36 6.64
CA TYR A 192 -17.36 4.81 6.51
C TYR A 192 -16.26 5.25 5.54
N ASN A 193 -16.56 6.07 4.56
CA ASN A 193 -15.55 6.68 3.71
C ASN A 193 -16.07 7.98 3.06
N THR A 194 -15.16 8.86 2.64
CA THR A 194 -15.48 10.09 1.92
C THR A 194 -15.50 9.91 0.40
N GLN A 195 -14.96 8.81 -0.12
CA GLN A 195 -14.88 8.50 -1.55
C GLN A 195 -16.04 7.58 -1.95
N SER A 196 -17.01 8.12 -2.65
CA SER A 196 -18.22 7.38 -3.07
C SER A 196 -17.91 6.26 -4.04
N ASP A 197 -16.99 6.49 -4.97
CA ASP A 197 -16.62 5.53 -6.01
C ASP A 197 -15.99 4.24 -5.45
N ILE A 198 -15.16 4.35 -4.41
CA ILE A 198 -14.59 3.19 -3.74
C ILE A 198 -15.65 2.43 -2.93
N LEU A 199 -16.61 3.13 -2.31
CA LEU A 199 -17.71 2.46 -1.59
C LEU A 199 -18.65 1.73 -2.54
N VAL A 200 -18.94 2.28 -3.72
CA VAL A 200 -19.70 1.60 -4.77
C VAL A 200 -18.95 0.33 -5.19
N TYR A 201 -17.66 0.45 -5.44
CA TYR A 201 -16.83 -0.70 -5.80
C TYR A 201 -16.83 -1.78 -4.73
N ILE A 202 -16.70 -1.41 -3.45
CA ILE A 202 -16.75 -2.35 -2.32
C ILE A 202 -18.12 -3.03 -2.25
N ARG A 203 -19.22 -2.31 -2.46
CA ARG A 203 -20.57 -2.88 -2.54
C ARG A 203 -20.65 -3.93 -3.63
N ASP A 204 -20.12 -3.66 -4.81
CA ASP A 204 -20.13 -4.60 -5.92
C ASP A 204 -19.28 -5.85 -5.62
N LEU A 205 -18.11 -5.69 -4.97
CA LEU A 205 -17.31 -6.83 -4.53
C LEU A 205 -18.04 -7.69 -3.48
N LEU A 206 -18.70 -7.06 -2.52
CA LEU A 206 -19.50 -7.76 -1.51
C LEU A 206 -20.65 -8.54 -2.16
N SER A 207 -21.34 -7.94 -3.13
CA SER A 207 -22.40 -8.59 -3.89
C SER A 207 -21.90 -9.84 -4.63
N LYS A 208 -20.72 -9.78 -5.26
CA LYS A 208 -20.07 -10.95 -5.90
C LYS A 208 -19.78 -12.08 -4.90
N LEU A 209 -19.62 -11.76 -3.62
CA LEU A 209 -19.42 -12.73 -2.54
C LEU A 209 -20.72 -13.17 -1.85
N ASN A 210 -21.89 -12.82 -2.40
CA ASN A 210 -23.20 -13.04 -1.81
C ASN A 210 -23.36 -12.39 -0.42
N ILE A 211 -22.79 -11.20 -0.24
CA ILE A 211 -22.90 -10.37 0.96
C ILE A 211 -23.73 -9.14 0.60
N GLU A 212 -24.96 -9.10 1.10
CA GLU A 212 -25.87 -8.00 0.82
C GLU A 212 -25.56 -6.78 1.70
N THR A 213 -25.73 -5.61 1.10
CA THR A 213 -25.55 -4.33 1.76
C THR A 213 -26.79 -3.45 1.62
N THR A 214 -26.80 -2.33 2.33
CA THR A 214 -27.72 -1.22 2.05
C THR A 214 -27.26 -0.47 0.82
N GLU A 215 -28.11 0.42 0.30
CA GLU A 215 -27.63 1.50 -0.56
C GLU A 215 -26.70 2.42 0.23
N LEU A 216 -25.87 3.19 -0.52
CA LEU A 216 -25.06 4.22 0.08
C LEU A 216 -25.93 5.37 0.60
N HIS A 217 -25.66 5.83 1.79
CA HIS A 217 -26.33 6.97 2.35
C HIS A 217 -25.36 7.92 3.07
N PHE A 218 -25.78 9.15 3.24
CA PHE A 218 -24.99 10.16 3.94
C PHE A 218 -24.96 9.86 5.44
N GLY A 219 -23.76 9.89 6.01
CA GLY A 219 -23.54 9.83 7.46
C GLY A 219 -23.42 11.22 8.07
N THR A 220 -22.32 11.89 7.77
CA THR A 220 -22.03 13.22 8.30
C THR A 220 -21.62 14.14 7.16
N LYS A 221 -22.18 15.34 7.12
CA LYS A 221 -21.91 16.34 6.07
C LYS A 221 -20.59 17.07 6.30
N ALA A 222 -20.00 17.58 5.22
CA ALA A 222 -18.95 18.58 5.26
C ALA A 222 -19.41 19.80 6.09
N GLY A 223 -18.49 20.48 6.75
CA GLY A 223 -18.79 21.59 7.65
C GLY A 223 -19.19 21.18 9.08
N THR A 224 -19.41 19.88 9.35
CA THR A 224 -19.69 19.39 10.70
C THR A 224 -18.45 19.49 11.58
N GLU A 225 -18.62 20.01 12.79
CA GLU A 225 -17.56 20.04 13.80
C GLU A 225 -17.29 18.64 14.35
N LEU A 226 -16.01 18.33 14.49
CA LEU A 226 -15.49 17.12 15.11
C LEU A 226 -14.62 17.53 16.28
N ILE A 227 -14.93 17.00 17.45
CA ILE A 227 -14.09 17.19 18.65
C ILE A 227 -13.19 15.94 18.78
N ASP A 228 -11.87 16.15 18.81
CA ASP A 228 -10.92 15.09 19.08
C ASP A 228 -11.02 14.70 20.58
N PRO A 229 -11.44 13.47 20.90
CA PRO A 229 -11.65 13.07 22.29
C PRO A 229 -10.34 12.99 23.10
N LEU A 230 -9.17 12.97 22.43
CA LEU A 230 -7.88 12.87 23.10
C LEU A 230 -7.33 14.22 23.54
N ASN A 231 -7.60 15.29 22.79
CA ASN A 231 -7.00 16.60 23.03
C ASN A 231 -8.03 17.75 23.08
N GLY A 232 -9.31 17.45 22.91
CA GLY A 232 -10.41 18.43 22.91
C GLY A 232 -10.40 19.43 21.76
N LYS A 233 -9.53 19.25 20.75
CA LYS A 233 -9.48 20.17 19.61
C LYS A 233 -10.65 19.94 18.67
N THR A 234 -11.24 21.04 18.24
CA THR A 234 -12.31 21.03 17.22
C THR A 234 -11.71 21.10 15.82
N TYR A 235 -12.14 20.21 14.96
CA TYR A 235 -11.84 20.20 13.53
C TYR A 235 -13.13 20.31 12.73
N ILE A 236 -13.08 20.97 11.60
CA ILE A 236 -14.20 21.02 10.65
C ILE A 236 -13.98 19.94 9.59
N ARG A 237 -15.00 19.12 9.37
CA ARG A 237 -14.99 18.09 8.34
C ARG A 237 -14.96 18.72 6.95
N ASN A 238 -13.97 18.38 6.14
CA ASN A 238 -13.79 18.95 4.80
C ASN A 238 -14.61 18.25 3.70
N SER A 239 -15.12 17.02 3.96
CA SER A 239 -15.85 16.24 2.98
C SER A 239 -17.01 15.48 3.62
N ASP A 240 -18.04 15.20 2.84
CA ASP A 240 -19.13 14.33 3.25
C ASP A 240 -18.63 12.93 3.58
N CYS A 241 -19.13 12.35 4.65
CA CYS A 241 -18.87 10.97 5.01
C CYS A 241 -20.04 10.10 4.56
N LEU A 242 -19.78 9.14 3.73
CA LEU A 242 -20.75 8.18 3.25
C LEU A 242 -20.69 6.88 4.07
N ILE A 243 -21.81 6.19 4.10
CA ILE A 243 -22.02 4.97 4.88
C ILE A 243 -22.50 3.85 3.97
N LEU A 244 -21.85 2.69 4.09
CA LEU A 244 -22.29 1.42 3.54
C LEU A 244 -22.46 0.42 4.69
N ARG A 245 -23.63 -0.24 4.80
CA ARG A 245 -23.88 -1.25 5.85
C ARG A 245 -24.07 -2.63 5.24
N VAL A 246 -23.43 -3.62 5.83
CA VAL A 246 -23.73 -5.04 5.55
C VAL A 246 -25.04 -5.39 6.24
N ARG A 247 -25.98 -6.02 5.51
CA ARG A 247 -27.25 -6.48 6.08
C ARG A 247 -27.00 -7.58 7.13
N ALA A 248 -27.70 -7.52 8.24
CA ALA A 248 -27.50 -8.46 9.36
C ALA A 248 -27.57 -9.94 8.93
N ARG A 249 -28.45 -10.28 7.98
CA ARG A 249 -28.56 -11.65 7.42
C ARG A 249 -27.31 -12.11 6.67
N SER A 250 -26.48 -11.19 6.19
CA SER A 250 -25.24 -11.50 5.48
C SER A 250 -24.00 -11.53 6.39
N LEU A 251 -24.12 -11.23 7.69
CA LEU A 251 -23.00 -11.31 8.64
C LEU A 251 -22.35 -12.71 8.71
N PRO A 252 -23.09 -13.83 8.68
CA PRO A 252 -22.48 -15.16 8.65
C PRO A 252 -21.58 -15.35 7.41
N GLN A 253 -22.05 -14.90 6.24
CA GLN A 253 -21.28 -14.97 5.00
C GLN A 253 -20.06 -14.06 5.05
N PHE A 254 -20.20 -12.83 5.56
CA PHE A 254 -19.10 -11.91 5.77
C PHE A 254 -18.02 -12.51 6.70
N ALA A 255 -18.44 -13.09 7.83
CA ALA A 255 -17.53 -13.73 8.78
C ALA A 255 -16.75 -14.89 8.15
N ARG A 256 -17.39 -15.68 7.30
CA ARG A 256 -16.80 -16.83 6.63
C ARG A 256 -15.77 -16.44 5.56
N VAL A 257 -16.06 -15.41 4.76
CA VAL A 257 -15.30 -15.08 3.56
C VAL A 257 -14.34 -13.92 3.81
N VAL A 258 -14.75 -12.89 4.53
CA VAL A 258 -13.96 -11.66 4.78
C VAL A 258 -13.40 -11.66 6.19
N GLY A 259 -14.24 -11.55 7.22
CA GLY A 259 -13.85 -11.45 8.62
C GLY A 259 -12.99 -10.22 8.93
N PHE A 260 -12.40 -10.19 10.11
CA PHE A 260 -11.48 -9.15 10.56
C PHE A 260 -10.15 -9.75 11.01
N THR A 261 -9.06 -9.00 10.81
CA THR A 261 -7.77 -9.27 11.46
C THR A 261 -7.75 -8.73 12.89
N ILE A 262 -8.38 -7.59 13.13
CA ILE A 262 -8.43 -6.91 14.42
C ILE A 262 -9.30 -7.72 15.40
N ALA A 263 -8.67 -8.27 16.45
CA ALA A 263 -9.31 -9.18 17.41
C ALA A 263 -10.59 -8.59 18.02
N ARG A 264 -10.57 -7.34 18.48
CA ARG A 264 -11.75 -6.67 19.06
C ARG A 264 -12.92 -6.52 18.08
N LYS A 265 -12.65 -6.33 16.77
CA LYS A 265 -13.69 -6.27 15.74
C LYS A 265 -14.21 -7.68 15.42
N GLN A 266 -13.30 -8.66 15.35
CA GLN A 266 -13.66 -10.06 15.12
C GLN A 266 -14.53 -10.62 16.26
N GLN A 267 -14.18 -10.31 17.52
CA GLN A 267 -14.97 -10.71 18.68
C GLN A 267 -16.40 -10.15 18.61
N LYS A 268 -16.56 -8.85 18.32
CA LYS A 268 -17.89 -8.25 18.14
C LYS A 268 -18.69 -8.91 17.02
N LEU A 269 -18.03 -9.33 15.94
CA LEU A 269 -18.69 -10.07 14.87
C LEU A 269 -19.19 -11.45 15.36
N VAL A 270 -18.39 -12.17 16.12
CA VAL A 270 -18.77 -13.46 16.71
C VAL A 270 -19.96 -13.29 17.69
N GLU A 271 -19.93 -12.27 18.53
CA GLU A 271 -21.05 -11.94 19.43
C GLU A 271 -22.34 -11.62 18.66
N ALA A 272 -22.22 -10.86 17.57
CA ALA A 272 -23.37 -10.57 16.70
C ALA A 272 -23.97 -11.84 16.06
N LEU A 273 -23.11 -12.79 15.67
CA LEU A 273 -23.53 -14.06 15.08
C LEU A 273 -24.25 -14.97 16.09
N SER A 274 -23.83 -14.99 17.36
CA SER A 274 -24.52 -15.75 18.41
C SER A 274 -25.96 -15.23 18.62
N GLN A 275 -26.16 -13.91 18.57
CA GLN A 275 -27.49 -13.30 18.71
C GLN A 275 -28.43 -13.57 17.51
N ILE A 276 -27.89 -13.95 16.35
CA ILE A 276 -28.69 -14.28 15.16
C ILE A 276 -29.16 -15.73 15.23
N ARG A 277 -28.37 -16.65 15.82
CA ARG A 277 -28.71 -18.08 15.94
C ARG A 277 -29.81 -18.37 16.98
N HIS A 278 -30.05 -17.46 17.89
CA HIS A 278 -31.04 -17.62 18.97
C HIS A 278 -32.43 -17.00 18.66
N ARG A 279 -32.65 -16.62 17.41
CA ARG A 279 -33.95 -16.15 16.87
C ARG A 279 -34.43 -17.06 15.75
#